data_d22d43cbb2473468a0006f86e401d9b7
#
_entry.id   d22d43cbb2473468a0006f86e401d9b7
#
_cell.length_a   1.000
_cell.length_b   1.000
_cell.length_c   1.000
_cell.angle_alpha   90.00
_cell.angle_beta   90.00
_cell.angle_gamma   90.00
#
_symmetry.space_group_name_H-M   'P 1'
#
loop_
_entity.id
_entity.type
_entity.pdbx_description
1 polymer ?
#
loop_
_entity_poly.entity_id
_entity_poly.type
_entity_poly.pdbx_seq_one_letter_code
_entity_poly.pdbx_strand_id
1 'polypeptide(L)'
;MQSGHFVDHGAVKGLASGWLGGICDMLADLMPGLPPSHIDAEATVLDALIMAASRQSLSLADSDMPGWASKIADDFLESISKALGFDLFSDKDLVQAMSIHAKAMVARAKLGIAARNPMLDQIKAQFTGLYQECASTLSDILGPYGLTPSDDEVGYFATYVGAALERLKKQPAVSRKTRVAVVCGAGIGTASFLSRALANEYPHMEVVALLSARDCQSYDYAGVDLVLS
;
A
#
# COMPACT_ATOMS: atom_id res chain seq x y z
N MET A 1 16.14 -21.42 -35.23
CA MET A 1 16.75 -20.09 -35.08
C MET A 1 15.96 -19.37 -33.98
N GLN A 2 16.45 -19.43 -32.75
CA GLN A 2 15.86 -18.66 -31.64
C GLN A 2 16.39 -17.23 -31.78
N SER A 3 15.49 -16.28 -32.04
CA SER A 3 15.79 -14.86 -31.97
C SER A 3 16.06 -14.52 -30.50
N GLY A 4 17.34 -14.41 -30.12
CA GLY A 4 17.76 -13.87 -28.86
C GLY A 4 17.21 -12.43 -28.75
N HIS A 5 16.32 -12.19 -27.80
CA HIS A 5 15.97 -10.83 -27.41
C HIS A 5 17.21 -10.22 -26.74
N PHE A 6 17.96 -9.42 -27.50
CA PHE A 6 18.96 -8.55 -26.91
C PHE A 6 18.22 -7.45 -26.14
N VAL A 7 18.43 -7.41 -24.84
CA VAL A 7 17.98 -6.29 -24.02
C VAL A 7 18.75 -5.04 -24.45
N ASP A 8 18.04 -3.98 -24.81
CA ASP A 8 18.67 -2.71 -25.14
C ASP A 8 19.30 -2.11 -23.89
N HIS A 9 20.64 -2.08 -23.83
CA HIS A 9 21.38 -1.50 -22.70
C HIS A 9 21.03 -0.02 -22.45
N GLY A 10 20.55 0.71 -23.46
CA GLY A 10 20.05 2.06 -23.32
C GLY A 10 18.78 2.14 -22.47
N ALA A 11 17.91 1.11 -22.55
CA ALA A 11 16.65 1.07 -21.84
C ALA A 11 16.81 0.85 -20.32
N VAL A 12 17.92 0.21 -19.89
CA VAL A 12 18.19 -0.06 -18.46
C VAL A 12 19.00 1.04 -17.78
N LYS A 13 19.54 1.98 -18.54
CA LYS A 13 20.32 3.09 -17.97
C LYS A 13 19.45 3.93 -17.03
N GLY A 14 19.86 4.04 -15.77
CA GLY A 14 19.14 4.76 -14.72
C GLY A 14 18.15 3.90 -13.92
N LEU A 15 18.18 2.55 -14.11
CA LEU A 15 17.45 1.60 -13.26
C LEU A 15 18.34 0.98 -12.17
N ALA A 16 19.61 1.36 -12.09
CA ALA A 16 20.57 0.78 -11.15
C ALA A 16 20.05 0.82 -9.71
N SER A 17 20.14 -0.29 -9.02
CA SER A 17 19.87 -0.44 -7.59
C SER A 17 21.17 -0.39 -6.80
N GLY A 18 21.08 -0.29 -5.45
CA GLY A 18 22.25 -0.39 -4.58
C GLY A 18 22.98 -1.74 -4.62
N TRP A 19 22.46 -2.71 -5.34
CA TRP A 19 23.03 -4.05 -5.49
C TRP A 19 23.96 -4.16 -6.69
N LEU A 20 23.96 -3.16 -7.57
CA LEU A 20 24.73 -3.20 -8.81
C LEU A 20 26.22 -3.48 -8.57
N GLY A 21 26.82 -2.85 -7.56
CA GLY A 21 28.22 -3.10 -7.19
C GLY A 21 28.47 -4.56 -6.80
N GLY A 22 27.62 -5.14 -5.96
CA GLY A 22 27.72 -6.55 -5.57
C GLY A 22 27.51 -7.52 -6.74
N ILE A 23 26.64 -7.16 -7.69
CA ILE A 23 26.44 -7.95 -8.93
C ILE A 23 27.69 -7.88 -9.81
N CYS A 24 28.31 -6.70 -9.96
CA CYS A 24 29.56 -6.54 -10.68
C CYS A 24 30.68 -7.39 -10.08
N ASP A 25 30.86 -7.34 -8.76
CA ASP A 25 31.87 -8.14 -8.07
C ASP A 25 31.62 -9.64 -8.26
N MET A 26 30.39 -10.10 -8.11
CA MET A 26 30.01 -11.50 -8.34
C MET A 26 30.29 -11.94 -9.79
N LEU A 27 29.96 -11.12 -10.78
CA LEU A 27 30.21 -11.44 -12.18
C LEU A 27 31.71 -11.45 -12.51
N ALA A 28 32.50 -10.55 -11.91
CA ALA A 28 33.95 -10.53 -12.06
C ALA A 28 34.59 -11.81 -11.53
N ASP A 29 34.12 -12.33 -10.41
CA ASP A 29 34.58 -13.58 -9.81
C ASP A 29 34.19 -14.82 -10.64
N LEU A 30 32.95 -14.84 -11.16
CA LEU A 30 32.44 -15.97 -11.94
C LEU A 30 32.98 -16.01 -13.38
N MET A 31 33.37 -14.87 -13.92
CA MET A 31 33.82 -14.74 -15.33
C MET A 31 35.16 -14.02 -15.42
N PRO A 32 36.24 -14.59 -14.84
CA PRO A 32 37.54 -13.98 -14.88
C PRO A 32 38.05 -13.94 -16.35
N GLY A 33 38.17 -12.75 -16.91
CA GLY A 33 38.59 -12.52 -18.28
C GLY A 33 37.61 -11.74 -19.15
N LEU A 34 36.40 -11.45 -18.65
CA LEU A 34 35.54 -10.47 -19.30
C LEU A 34 36.05 -9.04 -19.05
N PRO A 35 36.03 -8.18 -20.08
CA PRO A 35 36.37 -6.78 -19.91
C PRO A 35 35.40 -6.11 -18.88
N PRO A 36 35.88 -5.18 -18.04
CA PRO A 36 35.04 -4.49 -17.04
C PRO A 36 33.79 -3.86 -17.66
N SER A 37 33.87 -3.30 -18.86
CA SER A 37 32.72 -2.72 -19.56
C SER A 37 31.62 -3.74 -19.90
N HIS A 38 31.98 -5.03 -20.11
CA HIS A 38 31.00 -6.08 -20.32
C HIS A 38 30.37 -6.53 -18.97
N ILE A 39 31.19 -6.60 -17.91
CA ILE A 39 30.71 -6.91 -16.57
C ILE A 39 29.68 -5.85 -16.13
N ASP A 40 29.98 -4.57 -16.32
CA ASP A 40 29.05 -3.47 -15.98
C ASP A 40 27.74 -3.56 -16.77
N ALA A 41 27.82 -3.90 -18.05
CA ALA A 41 26.64 -4.04 -18.90
C ALA A 41 25.77 -5.22 -18.47
N GLU A 42 26.36 -6.39 -18.25
CA GLU A 42 25.64 -7.59 -17.79
C GLU A 42 25.07 -7.42 -16.36
N ALA A 43 25.85 -6.80 -15.46
CA ALA A 43 25.39 -6.48 -14.12
C ALA A 43 24.18 -5.55 -14.15
N THR A 44 24.19 -4.53 -15.01
CA THR A 44 23.05 -3.61 -15.16
C THR A 44 21.79 -4.34 -15.64
N VAL A 45 21.92 -5.27 -16.56
CA VAL A 45 20.77 -6.09 -17.03
C VAL A 45 20.26 -7.01 -15.93
N LEU A 46 21.18 -7.70 -15.22
CA LEU A 46 20.81 -8.58 -14.11
C LEU A 46 20.12 -7.82 -12.97
N ASP A 47 20.65 -6.65 -12.61
CA ASP A 47 20.07 -5.79 -11.61
C ASP A 47 18.64 -5.37 -11.99
N ALA A 48 18.44 -4.93 -13.24
CA ALA A 48 17.14 -4.58 -13.76
C ALA A 48 16.17 -5.78 -13.79
N LEU A 49 16.65 -6.99 -14.11
CA LEU A 49 15.84 -8.22 -14.07
C LEU A 49 15.46 -8.61 -12.64
N ILE A 50 16.37 -8.50 -11.67
CA ILE A 50 16.10 -8.73 -10.26
C ILE A 50 15.04 -7.76 -9.77
N MET A 51 15.17 -6.48 -10.11
CA MET A 51 14.18 -5.44 -9.81
C MET A 51 12.81 -5.78 -10.40
N ALA A 52 12.77 -6.16 -11.68
CA ALA A 52 11.54 -6.52 -12.38
C ALA A 52 10.87 -7.77 -11.79
N ALA A 53 11.65 -8.74 -11.31
CA ALA A 53 11.16 -9.99 -10.71
C ALA A 53 10.72 -9.83 -9.24
N SER A 54 11.14 -8.78 -8.56
CA SER A 54 10.84 -8.57 -7.15
C SER A 54 9.34 -8.38 -6.93
N ARG A 55 8.69 -9.44 -6.43
CA ARG A 55 7.28 -9.43 -6.00
C ARG A 55 7.12 -9.23 -4.50
N GLN A 56 8.20 -9.32 -3.73
CA GLN A 56 8.20 -9.23 -2.27
C GLN A 56 9.37 -8.39 -1.79
N SER A 57 9.14 -7.71 -0.68
CA SER A 57 10.02 -6.94 0.17
C SER A 57 11.47 -7.43 0.21
N LEU A 58 12.25 -7.17 -0.84
CA LEU A 58 13.64 -6.92 -0.60
C LEU A 58 13.67 -5.52 0.01
N SER A 59 14.11 -5.41 1.24
CA SER A 59 14.42 -4.16 1.91
C SER A 59 15.53 -3.47 1.10
N LEU A 60 15.13 -2.87 -0.01
CA LEU A 60 15.97 -1.97 -0.77
C LEU A 60 16.08 -0.73 0.09
N ALA A 61 17.27 -0.44 0.59
CA ALA A 61 17.54 0.79 1.31
C ALA A 61 17.05 1.97 0.45
N ASP A 62 16.29 2.87 1.04
CA ASP A 62 15.67 4.04 0.37
C ASP A 62 16.69 4.96 -0.33
N SER A 63 18.00 4.78 -0.06
CA SER A 63 19.07 5.64 -0.56
C SER A 63 19.42 5.45 -2.04
N ASP A 64 19.05 4.32 -2.67
CA ASP A 64 19.62 3.92 -3.96
C ASP A 64 18.62 3.88 -5.12
N MET A 65 17.41 4.40 -4.91
CA MET A 65 16.36 4.31 -5.91
C MET A 65 16.22 5.59 -6.74
N PRO A 66 16.06 5.50 -8.06
CA PRO A 66 15.79 6.67 -8.88
C PRO A 66 14.56 7.39 -8.36
N GLY A 67 14.70 8.67 -8.00
CA GLY A 67 13.62 9.48 -7.41
C GLY A 67 12.33 9.53 -8.24
N TRP A 68 12.39 9.22 -9.54
CA TRP A 68 11.23 9.18 -10.42
C TRP A 68 10.24 8.05 -10.11
N ALA A 69 10.70 6.89 -9.64
CA ALA A 69 9.78 5.78 -9.36
C ALA A 69 9.04 5.98 -8.03
N SER A 70 9.71 6.55 -7.02
CA SER A 70 9.04 7.01 -5.80
C SER A 70 8.02 8.09 -6.14
N LYS A 71 8.39 9.04 -7.03
CA LYS A 71 7.47 10.07 -7.50
C LYS A 71 6.22 9.49 -8.18
N ILE A 72 6.33 8.44 -8.99
CA ILE A 72 5.16 7.78 -9.61
C ILE A 72 4.23 7.23 -8.52
N ALA A 73 4.77 6.59 -7.48
CA ALA A 73 3.97 6.09 -6.38
C ALA A 73 3.27 7.21 -5.60
N ASP A 74 3.99 8.29 -5.32
CA ASP A 74 3.45 9.44 -4.61
C ASP A 74 2.37 10.16 -5.43
N ASP A 75 2.63 10.45 -6.71
CA ASP A 75 1.67 11.07 -7.62
C ASP A 75 0.41 10.20 -7.77
N PHE A 76 0.58 8.86 -7.83
CA PHE A 76 -0.55 7.93 -7.86
C PHE A 76 -1.36 7.98 -6.56
N LEU A 77 -0.70 7.87 -5.41
CA LEU A 77 -1.38 7.91 -4.11
C LEU A 77 -2.09 9.25 -3.89
N GLU A 78 -1.50 10.36 -4.31
CA GLU A 78 -2.14 11.68 -4.22
C GLU A 78 -3.41 11.74 -5.08
N SER A 79 -3.32 11.33 -6.35
CA SER A 79 -4.44 11.39 -7.29
C SER A 79 -5.56 10.45 -6.88
N ILE A 80 -5.25 9.20 -6.55
CA ILE A 80 -6.25 8.20 -6.16
C ILE A 80 -6.90 8.53 -4.80
N SER A 81 -6.14 9.12 -3.86
CA SER A 81 -6.69 9.61 -2.59
C SER A 81 -7.75 10.67 -2.80
N LYS A 82 -7.50 11.62 -3.71
CA LYS A 82 -8.45 12.68 -4.07
C LYS A 82 -9.70 12.09 -4.73
N ALA A 83 -9.52 11.17 -5.68
CA ALA A 83 -10.63 10.54 -6.40
C ALA A 83 -11.54 9.72 -5.47
N LEU A 84 -10.96 8.98 -4.53
CA LEU A 84 -11.70 8.12 -3.61
C LEU A 84 -12.18 8.82 -2.34
N GLY A 85 -11.66 10.01 -2.02
CA GLY A 85 -11.99 10.76 -0.81
C GLY A 85 -11.41 10.14 0.48
N PHE A 86 -10.31 9.41 0.39
CA PHE A 86 -9.61 8.79 1.52
C PHE A 86 -8.16 9.26 1.60
N ASP A 87 -7.64 9.48 2.81
CA ASP A 87 -6.22 9.73 3.02
C ASP A 87 -5.44 8.40 3.02
N LEU A 88 -4.99 8.00 1.83
CA LEU A 88 -4.22 6.78 1.65
C LEU A 88 -2.77 6.90 2.16
N PHE A 89 -2.23 8.13 2.35
CA PHE A 89 -0.91 8.33 2.93
C PHE A 89 -0.83 8.01 4.43
N SER A 90 -1.97 7.95 5.11
CA SER A 90 -2.04 7.50 6.50
C SER A 90 -1.69 6.02 6.66
N ASP A 91 -1.84 5.21 5.62
CA ASP A 91 -1.47 3.79 5.60
C ASP A 91 -0.01 3.62 5.15
N LYS A 92 0.90 3.53 6.13
CA LYS A 92 2.35 3.41 5.87
C LYS A 92 2.73 2.14 5.11
N ASP A 93 2.01 1.05 5.34
CA ASP A 93 2.24 -0.21 4.65
C ASP A 93 1.88 -0.08 3.16
N LEU A 94 0.79 0.64 2.85
CA LEU A 94 0.44 0.95 1.46
C LEU A 94 1.50 1.81 0.79
N VAL A 95 1.94 2.90 1.43
CA VAL A 95 2.94 3.82 0.86
C VAL A 95 4.22 3.06 0.51
N GLN A 96 4.71 2.23 1.43
CA GLN A 96 5.91 1.43 1.21
C GLN A 96 5.71 0.39 0.09
N ALA A 97 4.63 -0.37 0.14
CA ALA A 97 4.34 -1.40 -0.86
C ALA A 97 4.17 -0.79 -2.26
N MET A 98 3.50 0.35 -2.37
CA MET A 98 3.28 1.06 -3.62
C MET A 98 4.58 1.58 -4.21
N SER A 99 5.47 2.15 -3.39
CA SER A 99 6.79 2.60 -3.81
C SER A 99 7.61 1.45 -4.40
N ILE A 100 7.65 0.29 -3.73
CA ILE A 100 8.36 -0.91 -4.20
C ILE A 100 7.74 -1.41 -5.52
N HIS A 101 6.41 -1.47 -5.59
CA HIS A 101 5.72 -2.01 -6.77
C HIS A 101 5.89 -1.09 -7.99
N ALA A 102 5.79 0.23 -7.83
CA ALA A 102 5.98 1.20 -8.91
C ALA A 102 7.37 1.07 -9.55
N LYS A 103 8.39 0.87 -8.75
CA LYS A 103 9.77 0.64 -9.21
C LYS A 103 9.86 -0.61 -10.10
N ALA A 104 9.34 -1.74 -9.59
CA ALA A 104 9.33 -2.99 -10.34
C ALA A 104 8.49 -2.89 -11.63
N MET A 105 7.37 -2.19 -11.59
CA MET A 105 6.52 -1.93 -12.77
C MET A 105 7.30 -1.18 -13.85
N VAL A 106 7.99 -0.10 -13.49
CA VAL A 106 8.76 0.67 -14.48
C VAL A 106 9.93 -0.11 -15.04
N ALA A 107 10.62 -0.90 -14.20
CA ALA A 107 11.67 -1.81 -14.66
C ALA A 107 11.11 -2.81 -15.69
N ARG A 108 9.98 -3.45 -15.41
CA ARG A 108 9.30 -4.36 -16.34
C ARG A 108 8.92 -3.65 -17.65
N ALA A 109 8.30 -2.48 -17.55
CA ALA A 109 7.88 -1.71 -18.71
C ALA A 109 9.06 -1.35 -19.63
N LYS A 110 10.19 -0.92 -19.06
CA LYS A 110 11.41 -0.61 -19.84
C LYS A 110 12.07 -1.83 -20.46
N LEU A 111 12.00 -2.98 -19.81
CA LEU A 111 12.58 -4.24 -20.29
C LEU A 111 11.63 -5.02 -21.21
N GLY A 112 10.40 -4.55 -21.44
CA GLY A 112 9.39 -5.29 -22.19
C GLY A 112 8.94 -6.59 -21.51
N ILE A 113 9.09 -6.68 -20.19
CA ILE A 113 8.67 -7.84 -19.38
C ILE A 113 7.21 -7.68 -18.98
N ALA A 114 6.37 -8.65 -19.36
CA ALA A 114 4.98 -8.64 -18.98
C ALA A 114 4.80 -9.02 -17.48
N ALA A 115 4.04 -8.22 -16.74
CA ALA A 115 3.49 -8.65 -15.46
C ALA A 115 2.39 -9.70 -15.70
N ARG A 116 2.13 -10.55 -14.70
CA ARG A 116 0.99 -11.46 -14.69
C ARG A 116 0.31 -11.43 -13.34
N ASN A 117 -0.96 -11.02 -13.34
CA ASN A 117 -1.79 -10.99 -12.15
C ASN A 117 -2.83 -12.13 -12.23
N PRO A 118 -2.68 -13.21 -11.45
CA PRO A 118 -3.59 -14.35 -11.50
C PRO A 118 -5.01 -14.03 -11.02
N MET A 119 -5.20 -12.87 -10.36
CA MET A 119 -6.49 -12.44 -9.83
C MET A 119 -7.16 -11.35 -10.69
N LEU A 120 -6.58 -11.01 -11.85
CA LEU A 120 -7.03 -9.88 -12.66
C LEU A 120 -8.54 -9.92 -12.97
N ASP A 121 -9.04 -11.07 -13.42
CA ASP A 121 -10.46 -11.22 -13.78
C ASP A 121 -11.37 -11.03 -12.56
N GLN A 122 -10.96 -11.53 -11.39
CA GLN A 122 -11.70 -11.36 -10.15
C GLN A 122 -11.71 -9.89 -9.70
N ILE A 123 -10.56 -9.20 -9.81
CA ILE A 123 -10.43 -7.79 -9.48
C ILE A 123 -11.34 -6.95 -10.38
N LYS A 124 -11.30 -7.18 -11.69
CA LYS A 124 -12.17 -6.50 -12.65
C LYS A 124 -13.66 -6.73 -12.38
N ALA A 125 -14.03 -7.96 -11.99
CA ALA A 125 -15.42 -8.30 -11.72
C ALA A 125 -15.94 -7.75 -10.40
N GLN A 126 -15.15 -7.82 -9.33
CA GLN A 126 -15.59 -7.47 -7.97
C GLN A 126 -15.34 -6.00 -7.62
N PHE A 127 -14.30 -5.40 -8.21
CA PHE A 127 -13.84 -4.04 -7.90
C PHE A 127 -13.77 -3.16 -9.15
N THR A 128 -14.74 -3.31 -10.06
CA THR A 128 -14.77 -2.63 -11.37
C THR A 128 -14.48 -1.14 -11.29
N GLY A 129 -15.17 -0.42 -10.39
CA GLY A 129 -14.98 1.03 -10.23
C GLY A 129 -13.57 1.40 -9.75
N LEU A 130 -13.04 0.69 -8.76
CA LEU A 130 -11.69 0.90 -8.28
C LEU A 130 -10.64 0.59 -9.34
N TYR A 131 -10.84 -0.51 -10.09
CA TYR A 131 -9.96 -0.88 -11.19
C TYR A 131 -9.91 0.22 -12.27
N GLN A 132 -11.07 0.74 -12.67
CA GLN A 132 -11.17 1.80 -13.69
C GLN A 132 -10.49 3.09 -13.22
N GLU A 133 -10.68 3.47 -11.96
CA GLU A 133 -10.04 4.64 -11.39
C GLU A 133 -8.52 4.49 -11.33
N CYS A 134 -8.01 3.33 -10.92
CA CYS A 134 -6.58 3.02 -10.96
C CYS A 134 -6.03 3.04 -12.40
N ALA A 135 -6.76 2.52 -13.37
CA ALA A 135 -6.36 2.50 -14.77
C ALA A 135 -6.22 3.91 -15.35
N SER A 136 -7.22 4.77 -15.11
CA SER A 136 -7.19 6.17 -15.53
C SER A 136 -6.02 6.91 -14.89
N THR A 137 -5.92 6.83 -13.56
CA THR A 137 -4.88 7.52 -12.80
C THR A 137 -3.46 7.09 -13.23
N LEU A 138 -3.22 5.78 -13.40
CA LEU A 138 -1.91 5.29 -13.87
C LEU A 138 -1.60 5.73 -15.29
N SER A 139 -2.58 5.74 -16.18
CA SER A 139 -2.39 6.18 -17.57
C SER A 139 -1.99 7.65 -17.63
N ASP A 140 -2.64 8.50 -16.84
CA ASP A 140 -2.35 9.94 -16.78
C ASP A 140 -0.92 10.20 -16.24
N ILE A 141 -0.49 9.45 -15.22
CA ILE A 141 0.83 9.61 -14.59
C ILE A 141 1.95 9.05 -15.47
N LEU A 142 1.72 7.93 -16.13
CA LEU A 142 2.74 7.25 -16.94
C LEU A 142 2.87 7.82 -18.36
N GLY A 143 1.81 8.44 -18.87
CA GLY A 143 1.78 9.04 -20.21
C GLY A 143 2.95 9.98 -20.51
N PRO A 144 3.29 10.94 -19.63
CA PRO A 144 4.45 11.82 -19.81
C PRO A 144 5.80 11.10 -19.92
N TYR A 145 5.90 9.88 -19.40
CA TYR A 145 7.11 9.04 -19.50
C TYR A 145 7.09 8.10 -20.71
N GLY A 146 6.06 8.20 -21.57
CA GLY A 146 5.89 7.30 -22.71
C GLY A 146 5.60 5.85 -22.33
N LEU A 147 5.09 5.62 -21.11
CA LEU A 147 4.75 4.31 -20.59
C LEU A 147 3.25 4.10 -20.56
N THR A 148 2.83 2.87 -20.83
CA THR A 148 1.42 2.44 -20.73
C THR A 148 1.33 1.30 -19.73
N PRO A 149 0.52 1.42 -18.67
CA PRO A 149 0.34 0.32 -17.72
C PRO A 149 -0.39 -0.84 -18.39
N SER A 150 0.05 -2.07 -18.15
CA SER A 150 -0.73 -3.24 -18.53
C SER A 150 -1.90 -3.45 -17.57
N ASP A 151 -2.93 -4.17 -18.03
CA ASP A 151 -4.08 -4.56 -17.19
C ASP A 151 -3.65 -5.27 -15.90
N ASP A 152 -2.63 -6.12 -16.00
CA ASP A 152 -2.07 -6.85 -14.85
C ASP A 152 -1.46 -5.91 -13.82
N GLU A 153 -0.73 -4.88 -14.24
CA GLU A 153 -0.17 -3.87 -13.35
C GLU A 153 -1.27 -3.04 -12.69
N VAL A 154 -2.26 -2.59 -13.48
CA VAL A 154 -3.43 -1.90 -12.92
C VAL A 154 -4.13 -2.76 -11.87
N GLY A 155 -4.26 -4.05 -12.12
CA GLY A 155 -4.82 -5.00 -11.17
C GLY A 155 -4.05 -5.07 -9.86
N TYR A 156 -2.72 -5.03 -9.90
CA TYR A 156 -1.90 -4.97 -8.68
C TYR A 156 -2.13 -3.67 -7.90
N PHE A 157 -2.12 -2.52 -8.58
CA PHE A 157 -2.40 -1.24 -7.93
C PHE A 157 -3.79 -1.22 -7.28
N ALA A 158 -4.81 -1.70 -7.99
CA ALA A 158 -6.16 -1.83 -7.45
C ALA A 158 -6.22 -2.75 -6.22
N THR A 159 -5.44 -3.84 -6.20
CA THR A 159 -5.35 -4.75 -5.05
C THR A 159 -4.76 -4.05 -3.82
N TYR A 160 -3.66 -3.31 -3.98
CA TYR A 160 -3.03 -2.58 -2.88
C TYR A 160 -3.96 -1.50 -2.32
N VAL A 161 -4.58 -0.70 -3.19
CA VAL A 161 -5.53 0.34 -2.78
C VAL A 161 -6.76 -0.28 -2.11
N GLY A 162 -7.31 -1.35 -2.68
CA GLY A 162 -8.45 -2.07 -2.10
C GLY A 162 -8.18 -2.58 -0.70
N ALA A 163 -7.00 -3.19 -0.48
CA ALA A 163 -6.58 -3.66 0.83
C ALA A 163 -6.43 -2.51 1.84
N ALA A 164 -5.89 -1.36 1.42
CA ALA A 164 -5.77 -0.18 2.26
C ALA A 164 -7.14 0.41 2.62
N LEU A 165 -8.05 0.50 1.67
CA LEU A 165 -9.42 0.96 1.93
C LEU A 165 -10.13 0.08 2.95
N GLU A 166 -9.95 -1.23 2.89
CA GLU A 166 -10.52 -2.14 3.89
C GLU A 166 -9.89 -1.96 5.28
N ARG A 167 -8.58 -1.67 5.36
CA ARG A 167 -7.94 -1.32 6.64
C ARG A 167 -8.44 0.00 7.19
N LEU A 168 -8.55 1.03 6.34
CA LEU A 168 -9.04 2.36 6.74
C LEU A 168 -10.51 2.33 7.17
N LYS A 169 -11.35 1.53 6.51
CA LYS A 169 -12.74 1.32 6.92
C LYS A 169 -12.85 0.58 8.26
N LYS A 170 -11.93 -0.35 8.53
CA LYS A 170 -11.88 -1.13 9.78
C LYS A 170 -11.16 -0.40 10.92
N GLN A 171 -10.30 0.57 10.60
CA GLN A 171 -9.87 1.51 11.62
C GLN A 171 -11.12 2.30 12.01
N PRO A 172 -11.59 2.19 13.28
CA PRO A 172 -12.59 3.12 13.70
C PRO A 172 -11.99 4.49 13.37
N ALA A 173 -12.71 5.28 12.56
CA ALA A 173 -12.37 6.68 12.45
C ALA A 173 -11.97 7.12 13.85
N VAL A 174 -11.00 8.03 14.01
CA VAL A 174 -10.79 8.73 15.27
C VAL A 174 -12.03 9.62 15.45
N SER A 175 -13.18 8.98 15.38
CA SER A 175 -14.44 9.54 15.80
C SER A 175 -14.35 9.49 17.31
N ARG A 176 -14.40 10.63 17.95
CA ARG A 176 -14.67 10.78 19.36
C ARG A 176 -15.52 9.58 19.78
N LYS A 177 -14.97 8.74 20.67
CA LYS A 177 -15.71 7.59 21.19
C LYS A 177 -17.07 8.05 21.65
N THR A 178 -18.12 7.32 21.31
CA THR A 178 -19.46 7.60 21.79
C THR A 178 -19.44 7.51 23.32
N ARG A 179 -19.63 8.64 23.99
CA ARG A 179 -19.58 8.74 25.45
C ARG A 179 -20.89 8.26 26.03
N VAL A 180 -20.84 7.15 26.77
CA VAL A 180 -22.03 6.45 27.28
C VAL A 180 -22.13 6.55 28.79
N ALA A 181 -23.27 6.95 29.29
CA ALA A 181 -23.64 6.80 30.70
C ALA A 181 -24.47 5.51 30.85
N VAL A 182 -24.09 4.65 31.79
CA VAL A 182 -24.84 3.43 32.11
C VAL A 182 -25.58 3.63 33.42
N VAL A 183 -26.90 3.51 33.38
CA VAL A 183 -27.78 3.60 34.55
C VAL A 183 -28.23 2.18 34.91
N CYS A 184 -27.93 1.71 36.09
CA CYS A 184 -28.29 0.36 36.51
C CYS A 184 -29.04 0.38 37.84
N GLY A 185 -30.29 -0.16 37.84
CA GLY A 185 -31.09 -0.34 39.04
C GLY A 185 -30.58 -1.45 39.97
N ALA A 186 -29.74 -2.36 39.49
CA ALA A 186 -29.28 -3.51 40.26
C ALA A 186 -27.97 -3.26 41.05
N GLY A 187 -27.44 -2.04 41.03
CA GLY A 187 -26.25 -1.63 41.79
C GLY A 187 -24.95 -1.58 41.03
N ILE A 188 -23.92 -1.03 41.69
CA ILE A 188 -22.60 -0.70 41.07
C ILE A 188 -21.86 -1.93 40.51
N GLY A 189 -22.03 -3.11 41.15
CA GLY A 189 -21.38 -4.33 40.66
C GLY A 189 -21.87 -4.75 39.29
N THR A 190 -23.16 -4.72 39.03
CA THR A 190 -23.78 -5.03 37.75
C THR A 190 -23.44 -3.97 36.68
N ALA A 191 -23.42 -2.71 37.09
CA ALA A 191 -23.01 -1.61 36.22
C ALA A 191 -21.53 -1.76 35.76
N SER A 192 -20.63 -2.18 36.64
CA SER A 192 -19.22 -2.45 36.33
C SER A 192 -19.05 -3.63 35.36
N PHE A 193 -19.85 -4.69 35.52
CA PHE A 193 -19.85 -5.81 34.59
C PHE A 193 -20.33 -5.39 33.19
N LEU A 194 -21.44 -4.66 33.11
CA LEU A 194 -21.98 -4.09 31.88
C LEU A 194 -20.96 -3.17 31.18
N SER A 195 -20.27 -2.33 31.93
CA SER A 195 -19.25 -1.44 31.42
C SER A 195 -18.10 -2.22 30.75
N ARG A 196 -17.66 -3.31 31.38
CA ARG A 196 -16.63 -4.17 30.79
C ARG A 196 -17.12 -4.91 29.56
N ALA A 197 -18.33 -5.44 29.57
CA ALA A 197 -18.93 -6.10 28.44
C ALA A 197 -19.06 -5.14 27.25
N LEU A 198 -19.55 -3.92 27.48
CA LEU A 198 -19.66 -2.87 26.48
C LEU A 198 -18.30 -2.48 25.90
N ALA A 199 -17.27 -2.31 26.73
CA ALA A 199 -15.93 -1.96 26.26
C ALA A 199 -15.30 -3.06 25.39
N ASN A 200 -15.59 -4.33 25.66
CA ASN A 200 -15.09 -5.46 24.90
C ASN A 200 -15.84 -5.64 23.56
N GLU A 201 -17.17 -5.47 23.59
CA GLU A 201 -18.02 -5.75 22.43
C GLU A 201 -18.15 -4.53 21.50
N TYR A 202 -18.01 -3.32 22.06
CA TYR A 202 -18.14 -2.04 21.34
C TYR A 202 -16.94 -1.13 21.61
N PRO A 203 -15.76 -1.38 20.98
CA PRO A 203 -14.54 -0.60 21.24
C PRO A 203 -14.64 0.90 20.93
N HIS A 204 -15.65 1.29 20.14
CA HIS A 204 -15.95 2.67 19.79
C HIS A 204 -16.78 3.40 20.85
N MET A 205 -17.21 2.71 21.93
CA MET A 205 -17.90 3.30 23.06
C MET A 205 -16.95 3.53 24.22
N GLU A 206 -17.17 4.60 24.97
CA GLU A 206 -16.48 4.94 26.21
C GLU A 206 -17.52 5.14 27.32
N VAL A 207 -17.50 4.27 28.31
CA VAL A 207 -18.39 4.44 29.47
C VAL A 207 -17.82 5.53 30.38
N VAL A 208 -18.43 6.69 30.37
CA VAL A 208 -18.00 7.89 31.11
C VAL A 208 -18.68 8.05 32.47
N ALA A 209 -19.80 7.37 32.68
CA ALA A 209 -20.49 7.37 33.97
C ALA A 209 -21.21 6.04 34.22
N LEU A 210 -21.16 5.61 35.51
CA LEU A 210 -21.96 4.51 36.04
C LEU A 210 -22.87 5.08 37.12
N LEU A 211 -24.17 5.08 36.86
CA LEU A 211 -25.15 5.77 37.70
C LEU A 211 -26.13 4.77 38.28
N SER A 212 -26.52 5.02 39.53
CA SER A 212 -27.69 4.35 40.09
C SER A 212 -29.00 5.01 39.57
N ALA A 213 -30.12 4.31 39.74
CA ALA A 213 -31.45 4.87 39.40
C ALA A 213 -31.77 6.16 40.18
N ARG A 214 -31.11 6.39 41.31
CA ARG A 214 -31.29 7.63 42.12
C ARG A 214 -30.42 8.75 41.55
N ASP A 215 -29.15 8.46 41.23
CA ASP A 215 -28.15 9.46 40.83
C ASP A 215 -28.39 9.97 39.39
N CYS A 216 -29.05 9.17 38.55
CA CYS A 216 -29.35 9.55 37.17
C CYS A 216 -30.25 10.80 37.08
N GLN A 217 -31.04 11.11 38.09
CA GLN A 217 -31.92 12.29 38.09
C GLN A 217 -31.18 13.61 38.32
N SER A 218 -30.02 13.54 38.99
CA SER A 218 -29.22 14.72 39.34
C SER A 218 -27.90 14.82 38.58
N TYR A 219 -27.60 13.84 37.71
CA TYR A 219 -26.37 13.81 36.96
C TYR A 219 -26.37 14.82 35.80
N ASP A 220 -25.27 15.53 35.66
CA ASP A 220 -25.07 16.41 34.51
C ASP A 220 -24.63 15.60 33.28
N TYR A 221 -25.50 15.46 32.32
CA TYR A 221 -25.27 14.74 31.06
C TYR A 221 -24.50 15.55 30.02
N ALA A 222 -23.92 16.71 30.38
CA ALA A 222 -23.09 17.48 29.46
C ALA A 222 -21.93 16.64 28.93
N GLY A 223 -21.90 16.44 27.63
CA GLY A 223 -20.89 15.62 26.97
C GLY A 223 -21.12 14.09 27.03
N VAL A 224 -22.30 13.63 27.42
CA VAL A 224 -22.77 12.26 27.25
C VAL A 224 -23.54 12.18 25.92
N ASP A 225 -23.21 11.22 25.08
CA ASP A 225 -23.85 11.05 23.78
C ASP A 225 -25.00 10.03 23.84
N LEU A 226 -24.92 9.06 24.76
CA LEU A 226 -25.91 7.99 24.91
C LEU A 226 -26.08 7.58 26.37
N VAL A 227 -27.31 7.32 26.77
CA VAL A 227 -27.64 6.76 28.08
C VAL A 227 -28.26 5.37 27.90
N LEU A 228 -27.67 4.37 28.55
CA LEU A 228 -28.15 3.00 28.58
C LEU A 228 -28.75 2.71 29.96
N SER A 229 -30.00 2.21 30.02
CA SER A 229 -30.71 1.85 31.25
C SER A 229 -31.38 0.49 31.14
#